data_da53118562097d141226a9ac5087f3b1
#
_entry.id   da53118562097d141226a9ac5087f3b1
#
_cell.length_a   1.000
_cell.length_b   1.000
_cell.length_c   1.000
_cell.angle_alpha   90.00
_cell.angle_beta   90.00
_cell.angle_gamma   90.00
#
_symmetry.space_group_name_H-M   'P 1'
#
loop_
_entity.id
_entity.type
_entity.pdbx_description
1 polymer ?
#
loop_
_entity_poly.entity_id
_entity_poly.type
_entity_poly.pdbx_seq_one_letter_code
_entity_poly.pdbx_strand_id
1 'polypeptide(L)'
;MPTKQLRSFPLWSSLPDALWQRLSDAMQTLSFAVGETIFPCAQTEGCLCVLLQGRAKVYANTPDAAEAALLRTMDAGAIFGVHCVFGDDMSPQSRIVAQKECRVLLVPAPIWEHILTSHPETMASYVRFLTQRIQFLNRKIRYLTAGSAERRLALYLLAEIPEDNVPTRLEVSAVSLADLLDLGRASLYRAMDRLTEDGFLVRNGHEYTLLRREELRHCYC
;
A
#
# COMPACT_ATOMS: atom_id res chain seq x y z
N MET A 1 6.14 20.98 -0.61
CA MET A 1 5.47 20.82 0.69
C MET A 1 6.29 21.52 1.75
N PRO A 2 5.69 22.19 2.73
CA PRO A 2 6.46 22.73 3.84
C PRO A 2 7.11 21.58 4.62
N THR A 3 8.33 21.78 5.06
CA THR A 3 9.19 20.82 5.80
C THR A 3 8.47 20.14 6.97
N LYS A 4 7.50 20.84 7.59
CA LYS A 4 6.66 20.29 8.68
C LYS A 4 5.78 19.12 8.26
N GLN A 5 5.23 19.11 7.04
CA GLN A 5 4.38 18.01 6.56
C GLN A 5 5.23 16.77 6.20
N LEU A 6 6.46 16.97 5.73
CA LEU A 6 7.37 15.85 5.48
C LEU A 6 7.77 15.16 6.78
N ARG A 7 7.99 15.92 7.84
CA ARG A 7 8.38 15.40 9.15
C ARG A 7 7.31 14.53 9.81
N SER A 8 6.05 14.70 9.45
CA SER A 8 4.95 13.89 10.02
C SER A 8 4.84 12.48 9.46
N PHE A 9 5.65 12.12 8.46
CA PHE A 9 5.66 10.75 7.93
C PHE A 9 6.13 9.74 8.99
N PRO A 10 5.45 8.59 9.14
CA PRO A 10 5.75 7.60 10.18
C PRO A 10 7.21 7.13 10.21
N LEU A 11 7.89 7.11 9.05
CA LEU A 11 9.27 6.63 8.94
C LEU A 11 10.28 7.47 9.72
N TRP A 12 10.06 8.79 9.80
CA TRP A 12 11.03 9.72 10.39
C TRP A 12 10.42 10.71 11.37
N SER A 13 9.16 10.51 11.75
CA SER A 13 8.49 11.38 12.73
C SER A 13 9.16 11.38 14.10
N SER A 14 9.88 10.32 14.45
CA SER A 14 10.64 10.18 15.71
C SER A 14 12.09 10.67 15.65
N LEU A 15 12.56 11.17 14.48
CA LEU A 15 13.93 11.62 14.35
C LEU A 15 14.21 12.86 15.21
N PRO A 16 15.35 12.90 15.95
CA PRO A 16 15.87 14.11 16.55
C PRO A 16 16.12 15.21 15.51
N ASP A 17 16.05 16.47 15.93
CA ASP A 17 16.15 17.62 15.04
C ASP A 17 17.46 17.61 14.20
N ALA A 18 18.58 17.26 14.81
CA ALA A 18 19.85 17.21 14.13
C ALA A 18 19.89 16.15 13.00
N LEU A 19 19.32 14.97 13.26
CA LEU A 19 19.23 13.91 12.24
C LEU A 19 18.20 14.27 11.16
N TRP A 20 17.09 14.89 11.55
CA TRP A 20 16.09 15.39 10.62
C TRP A 20 16.70 16.42 9.66
N GLN A 21 17.47 17.40 10.18
CA GLN A 21 18.11 18.40 9.35
C GLN A 21 19.06 17.75 8.32
N ARG A 22 19.91 16.82 8.78
CA ARG A 22 20.83 16.09 7.90
C ARG A 22 20.10 15.30 6.81
N LEU A 23 18.98 14.66 7.17
CA LEU A 23 18.16 13.92 6.22
C LEU A 23 17.48 14.87 5.22
N SER A 24 16.87 15.95 5.71
CA SER A 24 16.15 16.91 4.88
C SER A 24 17.05 17.64 3.89
N ASP A 25 18.30 17.92 4.25
CA ASP A 25 19.29 18.56 3.37
C ASP A 25 19.70 17.64 2.21
N ALA A 26 19.61 16.33 2.40
CA ALA A 26 19.91 15.34 1.38
C ALA A 26 18.71 14.93 0.52
N MET A 27 17.50 15.26 0.96
CA MET A 27 16.27 14.95 0.22
C MET A 27 16.15 15.82 -1.03
N GLN A 28 15.66 15.21 -2.10
CA GLN A 28 15.33 15.91 -3.34
C GLN A 28 13.87 15.65 -3.71
N THR A 29 13.25 16.58 -4.42
CA THR A 29 11.91 16.42 -4.94
C THR A 29 11.94 16.51 -6.46
N LEU A 30 11.40 15.51 -7.13
CA LEU A 30 11.25 15.48 -8.58
C LEU A 30 9.77 15.52 -8.97
N SER A 31 9.50 16.10 -10.14
CA SER A 31 8.18 16.10 -10.78
C SER A 31 8.21 15.20 -12.01
N PHE A 32 7.11 14.48 -12.21
CA PHE A 32 6.92 13.57 -13.35
C PHE A 32 5.60 13.91 -14.02
N ALA A 33 5.65 14.08 -15.33
CA ALA A 33 4.45 14.29 -16.16
C ALA A 33 3.66 12.98 -16.33
N VAL A 34 2.41 13.09 -16.76
CA VAL A 34 1.55 11.93 -17.06
C VAL A 34 2.22 11.04 -18.10
N GLY A 35 2.28 9.74 -17.82
CA GLY A 35 2.91 8.73 -18.68
C GLY A 35 4.40 8.53 -18.44
N GLU A 36 5.07 9.40 -17.69
CA GLU A 36 6.51 9.22 -17.39
C GLU A 36 6.73 8.07 -16.41
N THR A 37 7.84 7.36 -16.61
CA THR A 37 8.29 6.31 -15.68
C THR A 37 8.97 6.95 -14.47
N ILE A 38 8.35 6.76 -13.31
CA ILE A 38 8.87 7.23 -12.03
C ILE A 38 9.95 6.28 -11.51
N PHE A 39 9.75 4.95 -11.70
CA PHE A 39 10.64 3.92 -11.21
C PHE A 39 10.56 2.66 -12.12
N PRO A 40 11.68 2.01 -12.47
CA PRO A 40 13.05 2.49 -12.26
C PRO A 40 13.39 3.64 -13.22
N CYS A 41 14.15 4.61 -12.74
CA CYS A 41 14.82 5.60 -13.57
C CYS A 41 16.10 6.05 -12.86
N ALA A 42 17.05 6.63 -13.61
CA ALA A 42 18.36 7.00 -13.09
C ALA A 42 18.29 7.90 -11.83
N GLN A 43 17.29 8.77 -11.75
CA GLN A 43 17.13 9.69 -10.64
C GLN A 43 16.58 9.02 -9.36
N THR A 44 15.82 7.91 -9.49
CA THR A 44 15.21 7.19 -8.36
C THR A 44 16.02 5.97 -7.93
N GLU A 45 17.05 5.61 -8.69
CA GLU A 45 17.95 4.52 -8.39
C GLU A 45 18.68 4.76 -7.06
N GLY A 46 18.78 3.73 -6.21
CA GLY A 46 19.42 3.85 -4.90
C GLY A 46 18.69 4.76 -3.91
N CYS A 47 17.41 5.06 -4.13
CA CYS A 47 16.63 5.92 -3.26
C CYS A 47 15.39 5.20 -2.68
N LEU A 48 15.12 5.47 -1.40
CA LEU A 48 13.79 5.33 -0.84
C LEU A 48 12.94 6.50 -1.33
N CYS A 49 11.78 6.23 -1.88
CA CYS A 49 10.93 7.22 -2.52
C CYS A 49 9.58 7.36 -1.85
N VAL A 50 9.04 8.58 -1.78
CA VAL A 50 7.69 8.88 -1.29
C VAL A 50 6.92 9.66 -2.34
N LEU A 51 5.75 9.18 -2.72
CA LEU A 51 4.84 9.92 -3.60
C LEU A 51 4.17 11.03 -2.79
N LEU A 52 4.58 12.29 -3.00
CA LEU A 52 4.04 13.44 -2.27
C LEU A 52 2.72 13.93 -2.82
N GLN A 53 2.53 13.82 -4.13
CA GLN A 53 1.37 14.31 -4.85
C GLN A 53 1.16 13.52 -6.14
N GLY A 54 -0.09 13.42 -6.59
CA GLY A 54 -0.44 12.76 -7.83
C GLY A 54 -0.93 11.32 -7.60
N ARG A 55 -0.94 10.56 -8.69
CA ARG A 55 -1.34 9.15 -8.72
C ARG A 55 -0.45 8.40 -9.71
N ALA A 56 0.01 7.22 -9.34
CA ALA A 56 0.84 6.39 -10.17
C ALA A 56 0.29 4.96 -10.27
N LYS A 57 0.61 4.27 -11.35
CA LYS A 57 0.32 2.85 -11.57
C LYS A 57 1.59 2.03 -11.44
N VAL A 58 1.47 0.90 -10.76
CA VAL A 58 2.55 -0.08 -10.58
C VAL A 58 2.26 -1.28 -11.47
N TYR A 59 3.19 -1.59 -12.35
CA TYR A 59 3.14 -2.73 -13.25
C TYR A 59 4.18 -3.78 -12.86
N ALA A 60 3.90 -5.04 -13.13
CA ALA A 60 4.94 -6.07 -13.07
C ALA A 60 6.08 -5.70 -14.01
N ASN A 61 7.31 -5.95 -13.58
CA ASN A 61 8.46 -5.76 -14.45
C ASN A 61 8.62 -7.01 -15.35
N THR A 62 8.11 -6.92 -16.58
CA THR A 62 8.20 -7.97 -17.59
C THR A 62 9.01 -7.45 -18.77
N PRO A 63 9.68 -8.34 -19.54
CA PRO A 63 10.43 -7.94 -20.73
C PRO A 63 9.58 -7.19 -21.77
N ASP A 64 8.31 -7.55 -21.90
CA ASP A 64 7.35 -6.85 -22.74
C ASP A 64 6.49 -5.89 -21.91
N ALA A 65 6.75 -4.60 -22.10
CA ALA A 65 6.01 -3.56 -21.39
C ALA A 65 4.51 -3.48 -21.77
N ALA A 66 4.12 -4.00 -22.95
CA ALA A 66 2.74 -4.00 -23.40
C ALA A 66 1.90 -5.09 -22.70
N GLU A 67 2.55 -6.16 -22.25
CA GLU A 67 1.92 -7.28 -21.53
C GLU A 67 2.05 -7.15 -20.00
N ALA A 68 2.67 -6.06 -19.51
CA ALA A 68 2.90 -5.88 -18.09
C ALA A 68 1.58 -5.77 -17.31
N ALA A 69 1.32 -6.73 -16.44
CA ALA A 69 0.14 -6.74 -15.58
C ALA A 69 0.15 -5.53 -14.63
N LEU A 70 -0.99 -4.85 -14.51
CA LEU A 70 -1.20 -3.81 -13.50
C LEU A 70 -1.31 -4.47 -12.13
N LEU A 71 -0.33 -4.20 -11.26
CA LEU A 71 -0.31 -4.77 -9.91
C LEU A 71 -1.16 -3.95 -8.93
N ARG A 72 -1.10 -2.62 -9.02
CA ARG A 72 -1.84 -1.71 -8.14
C ARG A 72 -1.74 -0.26 -8.60
N THR A 73 -2.61 0.57 -8.03
CA THR A 73 -2.49 2.04 -8.08
C THR A 73 -1.87 2.56 -6.77
N MET A 74 -1.13 3.66 -6.85
CA MET A 74 -0.55 4.35 -5.70
C MET A 74 -1.05 5.79 -5.68
N ASP A 75 -1.48 6.23 -4.51
CA ASP A 75 -1.85 7.62 -4.22
C ASP A 75 -0.77 8.31 -3.37
N ALA A 76 -0.92 9.61 -3.16
CA ALA A 76 -0.05 10.39 -2.29
C ALA A 76 0.09 9.74 -0.90
N GLY A 77 1.30 9.72 -0.36
CA GLY A 77 1.67 9.01 0.87
C GLY A 77 2.29 7.62 0.63
N ALA A 78 2.21 7.09 -0.59
CA ALA A 78 2.80 5.79 -0.90
C ALA A 78 4.34 5.83 -0.88
N ILE A 79 4.93 4.79 -0.31
CA ILE A 79 6.39 4.60 -0.22
C ILE A 79 6.79 3.45 -1.14
N PHE A 80 7.89 3.64 -1.88
CA PHE A 80 8.47 2.64 -2.78
C PHE A 80 10.00 2.75 -2.79
N GLY A 81 10.70 1.86 -3.50
CA GLY A 81 12.17 1.80 -3.45
C GLY A 81 12.72 1.27 -2.11
N VAL A 82 11.89 0.62 -1.30
CA VAL A 82 12.29 0.09 0.03
C VAL A 82 13.44 -0.92 -0.08
N HIS A 83 13.51 -1.67 -1.19
CA HIS A 83 14.58 -2.65 -1.46
C HIS A 83 15.95 -1.99 -1.66
N CYS A 84 16.01 -0.68 -1.93
CA CYS A 84 17.27 0.05 -2.02
C CYS A 84 17.93 0.27 -0.64
N VAL A 85 17.18 0.05 0.47
CA VAL A 85 17.67 0.24 1.83
C VAL A 85 18.06 -1.12 2.39
N PHE A 86 19.35 -1.34 2.65
CA PHE A 86 19.96 -2.62 3.06
C PHE A 86 19.71 -3.78 2.07
N GLY A 87 19.26 -3.51 0.86
CA GLY A 87 19.04 -4.56 -0.13
C GLY A 87 20.29 -4.79 -0.98
N ASP A 88 20.65 -6.06 -1.17
CA ASP A 88 21.75 -6.47 -2.05
C ASP A 88 21.31 -6.54 -3.51
N ASP A 89 20.03 -6.82 -3.76
CA ASP A 89 19.44 -6.90 -5.09
C ASP A 89 18.72 -5.61 -5.46
N MET A 90 19.34 -4.83 -6.34
CA MET A 90 18.80 -3.57 -6.87
C MET A 90 17.87 -3.79 -8.07
N SER A 91 17.62 -5.04 -8.49
CA SER A 91 16.76 -5.34 -9.64
C SER A 91 15.33 -4.87 -9.40
N PRO A 92 14.77 -4.01 -10.26
CA PRO A 92 13.42 -3.50 -10.07
C PRO A 92 12.40 -4.61 -10.32
N GLN A 93 11.63 -4.96 -9.27
CA GLN A 93 10.56 -5.96 -9.35
C GLN A 93 9.28 -5.41 -10.00
N SER A 94 9.20 -4.09 -10.18
CA SER A 94 8.02 -3.42 -10.72
C SER A 94 8.40 -2.12 -11.42
N ARG A 95 7.57 -1.72 -12.38
CA ARG A 95 7.64 -0.42 -13.06
C ARG A 95 6.51 0.48 -12.55
N ILE A 96 6.85 1.71 -12.19
CA ILE A 96 5.90 2.73 -11.69
C ILE A 96 5.79 3.85 -12.72
N VAL A 97 4.56 4.14 -13.17
CA VAL A 97 4.27 5.14 -14.20
C VAL A 97 3.28 6.16 -13.66
N ALA A 98 3.52 7.44 -13.89
CA ALA A 98 2.64 8.52 -13.49
C ALA A 98 1.29 8.45 -14.24
N GLN A 99 0.19 8.31 -13.51
CA GLN A 99 -1.17 8.37 -14.05
C GLN A 99 -1.72 9.81 -14.04
N LYS A 100 -1.26 10.61 -13.11
CA LYS A 100 -1.45 12.07 -13.01
C LYS A 100 -0.09 12.67 -12.80
N GLU A 101 0.03 13.99 -12.96
CA GLU A 101 1.25 14.69 -12.58
C GLU A 101 1.65 14.34 -11.15
N CYS A 102 2.88 13.85 -10.97
CA CYS A 102 3.39 13.33 -9.72
C CYS A 102 4.55 14.16 -9.20
N ARG A 103 4.60 14.34 -7.87
CA ARG A 103 5.78 14.84 -7.17
C ARG A 103 6.29 13.74 -6.23
N VAL A 104 7.57 13.43 -6.35
CA VAL A 104 8.21 12.33 -5.61
C VAL A 104 9.36 12.88 -4.79
N LEU A 105 9.38 12.57 -3.49
CA LEU A 105 10.51 12.81 -2.60
C LEU A 105 11.48 11.65 -2.72
N LEU A 106 12.74 11.97 -2.90
CA LEU A 106 13.86 11.03 -2.96
C LEU A 106 14.66 11.13 -1.67
N VAL A 107 14.92 10.00 -1.06
CA VAL A 107 15.75 9.85 0.13
C VAL A 107 16.89 8.91 -0.23
N PRO A 108 18.14 9.40 -0.37
CA PRO A 108 19.27 8.52 -0.71
C PRO A 108 19.42 7.39 0.32
N ALA A 109 19.43 6.14 -0.15
CA ALA A 109 19.48 4.97 0.72
C ALA A 109 20.70 4.98 1.65
N PRO A 110 21.93 5.32 1.22
CA PRO A 110 23.09 5.32 2.12
C PRO A 110 22.96 6.29 3.30
N ILE A 111 22.31 7.45 3.09
CA ILE A 111 22.10 8.42 4.18
C ILE A 111 21.05 7.88 5.16
N TRP A 112 19.96 7.29 4.63
CA TRP A 112 18.92 6.69 5.45
C TRP A 112 19.46 5.51 6.26
N GLU A 113 20.26 4.63 5.66
CA GLU A 113 20.92 3.50 6.31
C GLU A 113 21.84 3.96 7.45
N HIS A 114 22.65 5.00 7.20
CA HIS A 114 23.51 5.57 8.24
C HIS A 114 22.70 6.10 9.43
N ILE A 115 21.56 6.75 9.18
CA ILE A 115 20.66 7.23 10.23
C ILE A 115 20.06 6.04 10.99
N LEU A 116 19.58 5.03 10.30
CA LEU A 116 19.01 3.83 10.90
C LEU A 116 20.02 3.09 11.79
N THR A 117 21.25 2.94 11.34
CA THR A 117 22.30 2.26 12.10
C THR A 117 22.80 3.05 13.31
N SER A 118 22.74 4.38 13.24
CA SER A 118 23.19 5.26 14.33
C SER A 118 22.10 5.60 15.35
N HIS A 119 20.80 5.34 15.05
CA HIS A 119 19.68 5.71 15.91
C HIS A 119 18.70 4.54 16.13
N PRO A 120 18.84 3.76 17.22
CA PRO A 120 18.07 2.54 17.44
C PRO A 120 16.55 2.71 17.45
N GLU A 121 16.03 3.83 17.96
CA GLU A 121 14.57 4.09 17.97
C GLU A 121 14.02 4.28 16.57
N THR A 122 14.78 4.93 15.69
CA THR A 122 14.42 5.09 14.27
C THR A 122 14.49 3.75 13.54
N MET A 123 15.52 2.94 13.83
CA MET A 123 15.61 1.57 13.33
C MET A 123 14.39 0.74 13.77
N ALA A 124 14.01 0.78 15.04
CA ALA A 124 12.82 0.08 15.53
C ALA A 124 11.53 0.54 14.84
N SER A 125 11.41 1.83 14.53
CA SER A 125 10.27 2.40 13.78
C SER A 125 10.26 1.92 12.34
N TYR A 126 11.42 1.84 11.69
CA TYR A 126 11.57 1.31 10.35
C TYR A 126 11.23 -0.19 10.27
N VAL A 127 11.72 -0.98 11.24
CA VAL A 127 11.38 -2.41 11.34
C VAL A 127 9.88 -2.60 11.52
N ARG A 128 9.21 -1.81 12.37
CA ARG A 128 7.75 -1.84 12.52
C ARG A 128 7.03 -1.53 11.20
N PHE A 129 7.49 -0.53 10.47
CA PHE A 129 6.96 -0.21 9.14
C PHE A 129 7.09 -1.40 8.17
N LEU A 130 8.26 -2.04 8.11
CA LEU A 130 8.49 -3.22 7.27
C LEU A 130 7.61 -4.40 7.69
N THR A 131 7.46 -4.64 8.99
CA THR A 131 6.58 -5.69 9.53
C THR A 131 5.14 -5.46 9.12
N GLN A 132 4.63 -4.24 9.23
CA GLN A 132 3.28 -3.89 8.77
C GLN A 132 3.13 -4.10 7.25
N ARG A 133 4.18 -3.80 6.49
CA ARG A 133 4.20 -4.02 5.04
C ARG A 133 4.13 -5.51 4.69
N ILE A 134 4.90 -6.34 5.38
CA ILE A 134 4.87 -7.80 5.23
C ILE A 134 3.49 -8.36 5.59
N GLN A 135 2.90 -7.93 6.71
CA GLN A 135 1.57 -8.36 7.12
C GLN A 135 0.50 -7.97 6.08
N PHE A 136 0.59 -6.75 5.52
CA PHE A 136 -0.30 -6.31 4.44
C PHE A 136 -0.15 -7.20 3.20
N LEU A 137 1.08 -7.50 2.78
CA LEU A 137 1.33 -8.36 1.62
C LEU A 137 0.83 -9.79 1.85
N ASN A 138 1.05 -10.35 3.03
CA ASN A 138 0.56 -11.68 3.39
C ASN A 138 -0.98 -11.75 3.39
N ARG A 139 -1.66 -10.70 3.88
CA ARG A 139 -3.13 -10.60 3.77
C ARG A 139 -3.56 -10.54 2.30
N LYS A 140 -2.89 -9.74 1.49
CA LYS A 140 -3.20 -9.63 0.05
C LYS A 140 -3.02 -10.97 -0.66
N ILE A 141 -1.92 -11.69 -0.41
CA ILE A 141 -1.69 -13.02 -0.97
C ILE A 141 -2.85 -13.97 -0.58
N ARG A 142 -3.24 -14.00 0.69
CA ARG A 142 -4.36 -14.84 1.15
C ARG A 142 -5.66 -14.52 0.42
N TYR A 143 -5.97 -13.25 0.17
CA TYR A 143 -7.15 -12.89 -0.60
C TYR A 143 -7.03 -13.34 -2.06
N LEU A 144 -5.90 -13.10 -2.71
CA LEU A 144 -5.67 -13.49 -4.10
C LEU A 144 -5.77 -15.00 -4.33
N THR A 145 -5.33 -15.80 -3.36
CA THR A 145 -5.37 -17.27 -3.43
C THR A 145 -6.73 -17.87 -3.06
N ALA A 146 -7.65 -17.07 -2.55
CA ALA A 146 -8.96 -17.56 -2.08
C ALA A 146 -9.93 -17.99 -3.19
N GLY A 147 -9.64 -17.75 -4.45
CA GLY A 147 -10.47 -18.17 -5.59
C GLY A 147 -11.56 -17.13 -5.92
N SER A 148 -12.84 -17.38 -5.57
CA SER A 148 -13.96 -16.52 -6.00
C SER A 148 -13.98 -15.14 -5.33
N ALA A 149 -14.69 -14.19 -5.96
CA ALA A 149 -14.85 -12.83 -5.44
C ALA A 149 -15.55 -12.83 -4.06
N GLU A 150 -16.54 -13.68 -3.90
CA GLU A 150 -17.29 -13.85 -2.64
C GLU A 150 -16.38 -14.35 -1.54
N ARG A 151 -15.51 -15.31 -1.84
CA ARG A 151 -14.57 -15.87 -0.89
C ARG A 151 -13.53 -14.85 -0.44
N ARG A 152 -12.99 -14.08 -1.38
CA ARG A 152 -12.06 -12.97 -1.08
C ARG A 152 -12.71 -11.92 -0.19
N LEU A 153 -13.94 -11.53 -0.50
CA LEU A 153 -14.72 -10.59 0.29
C LEU A 153 -15.06 -11.14 1.68
N ALA A 154 -15.50 -12.38 1.78
CA ALA A 154 -15.82 -13.04 3.06
C ALA A 154 -14.61 -13.08 4.00
N LEU A 155 -13.44 -13.48 3.49
CA LEU A 155 -12.18 -13.49 4.24
C LEU A 155 -11.79 -12.08 4.75
N TYR A 156 -11.98 -11.06 3.94
CA TYR A 156 -11.73 -9.68 4.32
C TYR A 156 -12.70 -9.23 5.44
N LEU A 157 -14.00 -9.43 5.24
CA LEU A 157 -15.02 -9.02 6.21
C LEU A 157 -14.86 -9.75 7.56
N LEU A 158 -14.53 -11.04 7.54
CA LEU A 158 -14.24 -11.82 8.75
C LEU A 158 -13.02 -11.29 9.53
N ALA A 159 -12.06 -10.69 8.84
CA ALA A 159 -10.85 -10.14 9.46
C ALA A 159 -11.07 -8.72 10.02
N GLU A 160 -11.90 -7.90 9.36
CA GLU A 160 -12.04 -6.48 9.69
C GLU A 160 -13.26 -6.16 10.56
N ILE A 161 -14.33 -6.96 10.49
CA ILE A 161 -15.54 -6.75 11.29
C ILE A 161 -15.41 -7.53 12.61
N PRO A 162 -15.59 -6.89 13.78
CA PRO A 162 -15.56 -7.54 15.10
C PRO A 162 -16.56 -8.68 15.26
N GLU A 163 -16.35 -9.54 16.26
CA GLU A 163 -17.19 -10.74 16.50
C GLU A 163 -18.54 -10.45 17.17
N ASP A 164 -18.75 -9.25 17.64
CA ASP A 164 -19.93 -8.84 18.42
C ASP A 164 -21.17 -8.49 17.58
N ASN A 165 -21.14 -8.74 16.28
CA ASN A 165 -22.21 -8.40 15.31
C ASN A 165 -22.63 -6.92 15.31
N VAL A 166 -21.77 -6.03 15.78
CA VAL A 166 -22.01 -4.58 15.76
C VAL A 166 -21.81 -4.03 14.34
N PRO A 167 -22.73 -3.16 13.88
CA PRO A 167 -22.52 -2.47 12.60
C PRO A 167 -21.17 -1.76 12.58
N THR A 168 -20.31 -2.14 11.66
CA THR A 168 -18.94 -1.64 11.57
C THR A 168 -18.76 -0.85 10.28
N ARG A 169 -18.28 0.38 10.40
CA ARG A 169 -17.91 1.18 9.25
C ARG A 169 -16.53 0.75 8.76
N LEU A 170 -16.48 0.28 7.52
CA LEU A 170 -15.19 0.00 6.89
C LEU A 170 -14.51 1.31 6.51
N GLU A 171 -13.27 1.48 6.95
CA GLU A 171 -12.48 2.69 6.68
C GLU A 171 -11.93 2.76 5.25
N VAL A 172 -12.12 1.68 4.48
CA VAL A 172 -11.67 1.61 3.08
C VAL A 172 -12.78 2.00 2.13
N SER A 173 -12.45 2.76 1.09
CA SER A 173 -13.38 3.03 -0.01
C SER A 173 -13.63 1.77 -0.84
N ALA A 174 -14.79 1.69 -1.52
CA ALA A 174 -15.08 0.57 -2.42
C ALA A 174 -14.02 0.40 -3.53
N VAL A 175 -13.38 1.49 -3.96
CA VAL A 175 -12.26 1.45 -4.92
C VAL A 175 -11.05 0.79 -4.29
N SER A 176 -10.65 1.23 -3.10
CA SER A 176 -9.50 0.66 -2.39
C SER A 176 -9.73 -0.80 -1.98
N LEU A 177 -10.98 -1.16 -1.64
CA LEU A 177 -11.34 -2.54 -1.33
C LEU A 177 -11.27 -3.43 -2.58
N ALA A 178 -11.77 -2.95 -3.70
CA ALA A 178 -11.66 -3.66 -4.99
C ALA A 178 -10.20 -3.91 -5.36
N ASP A 179 -9.34 -2.88 -5.24
CA ASP A 179 -7.89 -2.98 -5.48
C ASP A 179 -7.20 -3.95 -4.49
N LEU A 180 -7.61 -3.93 -3.20
CA LEU A 180 -7.05 -4.82 -2.18
C LEU A 180 -7.38 -6.29 -2.48
N LEU A 181 -8.62 -6.57 -2.90
CA LEU A 181 -9.11 -7.91 -3.20
C LEU A 181 -8.82 -8.35 -4.65
N ASP A 182 -8.20 -7.48 -5.45
CA ASP A 182 -7.95 -7.69 -6.88
C ASP A 182 -9.24 -8.06 -7.64
N LEU A 183 -10.26 -7.23 -7.43
CA LEU A 183 -11.57 -7.37 -8.06
C LEU A 183 -11.90 -6.12 -8.88
N GLY A 184 -12.60 -6.33 -9.99
CA GLY A 184 -13.31 -5.22 -10.62
C GLY A 184 -14.45 -4.72 -9.72
N ARG A 185 -14.77 -3.41 -9.77
CA ARG A 185 -15.86 -2.84 -8.96
C ARG A 185 -17.17 -3.60 -9.09
N ALA A 186 -17.56 -3.94 -10.33
CA ALA A 186 -18.78 -4.71 -10.58
C ALA A 186 -18.76 -6.09 -9.92
N SER A 187 -17.60 -6.74 -9.89
CA SER A 187 -17.43 -8.04 -9.21
C SER A 187 -17.50 -7.91 -7.70
N LEU A 188 -16.91 -6.83 -7.14
CA LEU A 188 -17.02 -6.54 -5.71
C LEU A 188 -18.49 -6.33 -5.28
N TYR A 189 -19.24 -5.51 -6.02
CA TYR A 189 -20.66 -5.28 -5.70
C TYR A 189 -21.49 -6.54 -5.83
N ARG A 190 -21.29 -7.34 -6.88
CA ARG A 190 -21.98 -8.65 -7.03
C ARG A 190 -21.67 -9.60 -5.87
N ALA A 191 -20.41 -9.62 -5.41
CA ALA A 191 -20.03 -10.42 -4.25
C ALA A 191 -20.71 -9.92 -2.97
N MET A 192 -20.84 -8.60 -2.77
CA MET A 192 -21.58 -8.00 -1.65
C MET A 192 -23.07 -8.38 -1.71
N ASP A 193 -23.69 -8.23 -2.88
CA ASP A 193 -25.11 -8.57 -3.08
C ASP A 193 -25.34 -10.06 -2.80
N ARG A 194 -24.47 -10.94 -3.28
CA ARG A 194 -24.55 -12.38 -3.04
C ARG A 194 -24.46 -12.74 -1.56
N LEU A 195 -23.49 -12.19 -0.82
CA LEU A 195 -23.38 -12.42 0.63
C LEU A 195 -24.60 -11.87 1.40
N THR A 196 -25.23 -10.81 0.88
CA THR A 196 -26.46 -10.26 1.46
C THR A 196 -27.66 -11.15 1.18
N GLU A 197 -27.84 -11.65 -0.05
CA GLU A 197 -28.87 -12.60 -0.43
C GLU A 197 -28.78 -13.91 0.35
N ASP A 198 -27.57 -14.42 0.55
CA ASP A 198 -27.31 -15.62 1.33
C ASP A 198 -27.47 -15.37 2.86
N GLY A 199 -27.76 -14.12 3.27
CA GLY A 199 -28.04 -13.73 4.65
C GLY A 199 -26.82 -13.71 5.55
N PHE A 200 -25.62 -13.52 5.01
CA PHE A 200 -24.37 -13.40 5.75
C PHE A 200 -23.98 -11.95 6.03
N LEU A 201 -24.41 -11.02 5.17
CA LEU A 201 -24.04 -9.60 5.22
C LEU A 201 -25.27 -8.72 5.28
N VAL A 202 -25.29 -7.76 6.20
CA VAL A 202 -26.23 -6.62 6.17
C VAL A 202 -25.43 -5.37 5.87
N ARG A 203 -25.92 -4.56 4.93
CA ARG A 203 -25.31 -3.30 4.53
C ARG A 203 -26.28 -2.15 4.67
N ASN A 204 -25.93 -1.15 5.50
CA ASN A 204 -26.63 0.11 5.65
C ASN A 204 -25.71 1.28 5.28
N GLY A 205 -25.76 1.72 4.02
CA GLY A 205 -24.85 2.75 3.51
C GLY A 205 -23.40 2.29 3.52
N HIS A 206 -22.61 2.83 4.46
CA HIS A 206 -21.19 2.48 4.66
C HIS A 206 -20.96 1.58 5.88
N GLU A 207 -22.01 1.15 6.56
CA GLU A 207 -21.93 0.23 7.70
C GLU A 207 -22.24 -1.19 7.27
N TYR A 208 -21.48 -2.12 7.79
CA TYR A 208 -21.53 -3.53 7.46
C TYR A 208 -21.66 -4.35 8.74
N THR A 209 -22.56 -5.31 8.75
CA THR A 209 -22.75 -6.26 9.85
C THR A 209 -22.65 -7.67 9.29
N LEU A 210 -21.79 -8.50 9.87
CA LEU A 210 -21.75 -9.92 9.55
C LEU A 210 -22.72 -10.67 10.43
N LEU A 211 -23.59 -11.41 9.77
CA LEU A 211 -24.48 -12.39 10.41
C LEU A 211 -23.88 -13.78 10.22
N ARG A 212 -24.17 -14.71 11.14
CA ARG A 212 -23.80 -16.14 11.02
C ARG A 212 -22.33 -16.37 10.65
N ARG A 213 -21.41 -15.70 11.37
CA ARG A 213 -19.96 -15.72 11.08
C ARG A 213 -19.36 -17.11 10.91
N GLU A 214 -19.74 -18.06 11.78
CA GLU A 214 -19.21 -19.43 11.70
C GLU A 214 -19.69 -20.16 10.46
N GLU A 215 -20.93 -19.96 10.05
CA GLU A 215 -21.44 -20.51 8.79
C GLU A 215 -20.76 -19.84 7.58
N LEU A 216 -20.58 -18.50 7.61
CA LEU A 216 -19.84 -17.79 6.58
C LEU A 216 -18.40 -18.33 6.46
N ARG A 217 -17.73 -18.56 7.59
CA ARG A 217 -16.40 -19.14 7.63
C ARG A 217 -16.38 -20.55 7.02
N HIS A 218 -17.37 -21.36 7.34
CA HIS A 218 -17.47 -22.73 6.82
C HIS A 218 -17.79 -22.77 5.32
N CYS A 219 -18.62 -21.85 4.82
CA CYS A 219 -19.02 -21.83 3.41
C CYS A 219 -17.95 -21.23 2.49
N TYR A 220 -17.19 -20.25 2.97
CA TYR A 220 -16.31 -19.44 2.12
C TYR A 220 -14.83 -19.45 2.53
N CYS A 221 -14.43 -20.04 3.62
CA CYS A 221 -13.06 -20.14 4.07
C CYS A 221 -12.59 -21.56 4.29
#